data_60711b2f90aa89a029d2ec21fa012b1f
#
_entry.id   60711b2f90aa89a029d2ec21fa012b1f
#
_cell.length_a   1.000
_cell.length_b   1.000
_cell.length_c   1.000
_cell.angle_alpha   90.00
_cell.angle_beta   90.00
_cell.angle_gamma   90.00
#
_symmetry.space_group_name_H-M   'P 1'
#
loop_
_entity.id
_entity.type
_entity.pdbx_description
1 polymer ?
#
loop_
_entity_poly.entity_id
_entity_poly.type
_entity_poly.pdbx_seq_one_letter_code
_entity_poly.pdbx_strand_id
1 'polypeptide(L)'
;MFEQVERRVQPVLSNREDTMTAVDNADVAAAGPEEAAAAGQSPDRWDPRSIQDKWLARWDKLGLFVASDDPADTRPRTYVLDMFPYPSGDLHMGHAEAYAVADAIARYYFQRGLNVLHPIGWDAFGLPAENAAIRGDSHPADWTYKNIETQAASFRRYALSFDWTRRLQTCDPDYYRWTQWLFLRLYDRGLAYRGNSGSRDRVCGACKARCNSSVQ
;
A
#
# COMPACT_ATOMS: atom_id res chain seq x y z
N MET A 1 -20.55 -15.73 12.40
CA MET A 1 -19.49 -16.21 11.46
C MET A 1 -18.10 -15.75 11.87
N PHE A 2 -17.93 -14.57 12.50
CA PHE A 2 -16.66 -14.10 13.06
C PHE A 2 -16.24 -14.85 14.34
N GLU A 3 -17.17 -15.20 15.20
CA GLU A 3 -16.89 -15.94 16.46
C GLU A 3 -16.35 -17.37 16.28
N GLN A 4 -16.55 -18.00 15.13
CA GLN A 4 -16.01 -19.34 14.86
C GLN A 4 -14.57 -19.33 14.35
N VAL A 5 -14.07 -18.19 13.87
CA VAL A 5 -12.69 -18.05 13.40
C VAL A 5 -11.75 -17.84 14.59
N GLU A 6 -12.17 -17.07 15.59
CA GLU A 6 -11.37 -16.83 16.81
C GLU A 6 -11.09 -18.09 17.63
N ARG A 7 -12.03 -19.03 17.69
CA ARG A 7 -11.85 -20.28 18.46
C ARG A 7 -10.87 -21.27 17.84
N ARG A 8 -10.49 -21.11 16.57
CA ARG A 8 -9.52 -22.00 15.89
C ARG A 8 -8.06 -21.50 15.91
N VAL A 9 -7.84 -20.25 16.25
CA VAL A 9 -6.50 -19.64 16.22
C VAL A 9 -5.83 -19.63 17.59
N GLN A 10 -6.59 -19.73 18.69
CA GLN A 10 -6.04 -19.69 20.06
C GLN A 10 -5.14 -20.87 20.52
N PRO A 11 -5.23 -22.10 20.00
CA PRO A 11 -4.37 -23.19 20.52
C PRO A 11 -2.94 -23.17 20.00
N VAL A 12 -2.59 -22.33 19.02
CA VAL A 12 -1.24 -22.37 18.39
C VAL A 12 -0.25 -21.42 19.04
N LEU A 13 -0.71 -20.48 19.86
CA LEU A 13 0.16 -19.44 20.45
C LEU A 13 0.53 -19.66 21.92
N SER A 14 0.04 -20.71 22.58
CA SER A 14 0.25 -20.89 24.03
C SER A 14 1.45 -21.74 24.47
N ASN A 15 2.29 -22.23 23.56
CA ASN A 15 3.43 -23.10 23.91
C ASN A 15 4.74 -22.70 23.21
N ARG A 16 5.22 -21.48 23.39
CA ARG A 16 6.63 -21.12 23.16
C ARG A 16 7.04 -19.90 23.98
N GLU A 17 7.05 -20.04 25.30
CA GLU A 17 7.98 -19.33 26.17
C GLU A 17 9.12 -20.27 26.48
N ASP A 18 10.17 -20.26 25.67
CA ASP A 18 11.46 -20.78 26.07
C ASP A 18 12.58 -20.12 25.29
N THR A 19 13.37 -19.34 26.06
CA THR A 19 14.78 -19.00 25.85
C THR A 19 15.19 -18.31 24.54
N MET A 20 15.00 -16.99 24.48
CA MET A 20 15.93 -16.13 23.74
C MET A 20 17.07 -15.72 24.67
N THR A 21 18.21 -16.43 24.58
CA THR A 21 19.47 -15.95 25.11
C THR A 21 19.91 -14.71 24.33
N ALA A 22 20.22 -13.65 25.07
CA ALA A 22 20.79 -12.43 24.50
C ALA A 22 22.13 -12.77 23.81
N VAL A 23 22.22 -12.45 22.53
CA VAL A 23 23.47 -12.45 21.77
C VAL A 23 24.15 -11.10 21.99
N ASP A 24 25.30 -11.05 22.59
CA ASP A 24 26.10 -9.86 22.81
C ASP A 24 26.44 -9.20 21.45
N ASN A 25 26.00 -7.97 21.27
CA ASN A 25 26.28 -7.13 20.11
C ASN A 25 27.63 -6.38 20.22
N ALA A 26 28.71 -7.07 20.53
CA ALA A 26 29.99 -6.41 20.78
C ALA A 26 31.03 -6.46 19.65
N ASP A 27 30.75 -7.10 18.49
CA ASP A 27 31.75 -7.20 17.40
C ASP A 27 31.16 -7.08 15.99
N VAL A 28 30.39 -6.02 15.71
CA VAL A 28 30.16 -5.59 14.33
C VAL A 28 30.91 -4.30 14.08
N ALA A 29 32.23 -4.43 13.90
CA ALA A 29 33.06 -3.35 13.33
C ALA A 29 32.58 -3.10 11.89
N ALA A 30 32.18 -1.86 11.62
CA ALA A 30 31.71 -1.40 10.32
C ALA A 30 32.82 -1.54 9.27
N ALA A 31 32.74 -2.54 8.43
CA ALA A 31 33.46 -2.56 7.16
C ALA A 31 32.83 -1.51 6.22
N GLY A 32 33.66 -0.60 5.71
CA GLY A 32 33.20 0.45 4.80
C GLY A 32 32.62 -0.10 3.49
N PRO A 33 31.79 0.70 2.78
CA PRO A 33 31.08 0.26 1.57
C PRO A 33 31.98 -0.15 0.39
N GLU A 34 33.25 0.15 0.40
CA GLU A 34 34.21 -0.24 -0.65
C GLU A 34 34.81 -1.64 -0.47
N GLU A 35 34.92 -2.16 0.75
CA GLU A 35 35.40 -3.54 0.96
C GLU A 35 34.37 -4.61 0.63
N ALA A 36 33.09 -4.27 0.61
CA ALA A 36 32.02 -5.19 0.22
C ALA A 36 31.97 -5.47 -1.28
N ALA A 37 32.58 -4.63 -2.10
CA ALA A 37 32.59 -4.75 -3.56
C ALA A 37 33.74 -5.65 -4.10
N ALA A 38 34.77 -5.95 -3.30
CA ALA A 38 35.95 -6.68 -3.71
C ALA A 38 36.00 -8.16 -3.26
N ALA A 39 35.00 -8.61 -2.50
CA ALA A 39 34.89 -10.04 -2.17
C ALA A 39 34.48 -10.80 -3.43
N GLY A 40 35.43 -11.44 -4.09
CA GLY A 40 35.23 -12.22 -5.32
C GLY A 40 34.02 -13.14 -5.17
N GLN A 41 33.07 -12.99 -6.08
CA GLN A 41 31.84 -13.80 -6.09
C GLN A 41 32.26 -15.26 -6.31
N SER A 42 32.12 -16.08 -5.26
CA SER A 42 32.21 -17.53 -5.40
C SER A 42 31.09 -17.98 -6.36
N PRO A 43 31.37 -18.83 -7.36
CA PRO A 43 30.36 -19.29 -8.30
C PRO A 43 29.19 -20.04 -7.64
N ASP A 44 29.34 -20.46 -6.40
CA ASP A 44 28.33 -21.14 -5.60
C ASP A 44 27.53 -20.22 -4.66
N ARG A 45 27.81 -18.91 -4.69
CA ARG A 45 27.06 -17.98 -3.82
C ARG A 45 25.70 -17.68 -4.42
N TRP A 46 24.65 -17.99 -3.65
CA TRP A 46 23.28 -17.65 -4.03
C TRP A 46 23.12 -16.12 -4.23
N ASP A 47 22.67 -15.73 -5.43
CA ASP A 47 22.36 -14.34 -5.76
C ASP A 47 20.85 -14.14 -5.77
N PRO A 48 20.26 -13.51 -4.74
CA PRO A 48 18.81 -13.28 -4.69
C PRO A 48 18.31 -12.38 -5.80
N ARG A 49 19.14 -11.46 -6.33
CA ARG A 49 18.69 -10.45 -7.30
C ARG A 49 18.40 -11.08 -8.66
N SER A 50 19.31 -11.91 -9.17
CA SER A 50 19.11 -12.61 -10.45
C SER A 50 17.90 -13.54 -10.41
N ILE A 51 17.68 -14.20 -9.27
CA ILE A 51 16.53 -15.08 -9.07
C ILE A 51 15.23 -14.27 -9.01
N GLN A 52 15.23 -13.15 -8.31
CA GLN A 52 14.08 -12.26 -8.18
C GLN A 52 13.63 -11.75 -9.55
N ASP A 53 14.51 -11.20 -10.35
CA ASP A 53 14.19 -10.64 -11.67
C ASP A 53 13.59 -11.70 -12.60
N LYS A 54 14.17 -12.91 -12.58
CA LYS A 54 13.65 -14.05 -13.34
C LYS A 54 12.21 -14.41 -12.96
N TRP A 55 11.93 -14.46 -11.65
CA TRP A 55 10.61 -14.89 -11.19
C TRP A 55 9.56 -13.80 -11.31
N LEU A 56 9.90 -12.54 -11.08
CA LEU A 56 8.99 -11.41 -11.30
C LEU A 56 8.49 -11.37 -12.74
N ALA A 57 9.41 -11.44 -13.72
CA ALA A 57 9.05 -11.49 -15.13
C ALA A 57 8.16 -12.69 -15.48
N ARG A 58 8.40 -13.85 -14.85
CA ARG A 58 7.58 -15.04 -15.07
C ARG A 58 6.18 -14.90 -14.45
N TRP A 59 6.06 -14.34 -13.26
CA TRP A 59 4.77 -14.11 -12.59
C TRP A 59 3.91 -13.11 -13.34
N ASP A 60 4.50 -12.02 -13.82
CA ASP A 60 3.81 -11.05 -14.67
C ASP A 60 3.26 -11.69 -15.94
N LYS A 61 4.07 -12.50 -16.61
CA LYS A 61 3.67 -13.23 -17.84
C LYS A 61 2.54 -14.23 -17.58
N LEU A 62 2.52 -14.86 -16.41
CA LEU A 62 1.49 -15.84 -16.02
C LEU A 62 0.22 -15.17 -15.49
N GLY A 63 0.24 -13.87 -15.20
CA GLY A 63 -0.87 -13.18 -14.53
C GLY A 63 -1.21 -13.80 -13.18
N LEU A 64 -0.20 -14.27 -12.44
CA LEU A 64 -0.38 -15.16 -11.29
C LEU A 64 -1.30 -14.57 -10.21
N PHE A 65 -1.25 -13.27 -10.01
CA PHE A 65 -2.02 -12.55 -8.98
C PHE A 65 -3.18 -11.72 -9.54
N VAL A 66 -3.54 -11.93 -10.79
CA VAL A 66 -4.69 -11.26 -11.41
C VAL A 66 -5.97 -11.94 -10.92
N ALA A 67 -6.85 -11.17 -10.30
CA ALA A 67 -8.15 -11.66 -9.87
C ALA A 67 -9.05 -11.93 -11.09
N SER A 68 -9.71 -13.07 -11.10
CA SER A 68 -10.61 -13.44 -12.18
C SER A 68 -11.98 -12.77 -12.01
N ASP A 69 -12.47 -12.16 -13.10
CA ASP A 69 -13.84 -11.67 -13.23
C ASP A 69 -14.75 -12.67 -13.96
N ASP A 70 -14.23 -13.82 -14.37
CA ASP A 70 -15.00 -14.82 -15.09
C ASP A 70 -16.18 -15.30 -14.23
N PRO A 71 -17.43 -15.16 -14.70
CA PRO A 71 -18.61 -15.69 -14.00
C PRO A 71 -18.57 -17.21 -13.83
N ALA A 72 -17.82 -17.93 -14.66
CA ALA A 72 -17.64 -19.38 -14.55
C ALA A 72 -16.62 -19.79 -13.48
N ASP A 73 -15.85 -18.85 -12.93
CA ASP A 73 -14.93 -19.12 -11.85
C ASP A 73 -15.68 -19.31 -10.52
N THR A 74 -15.77 -20.57 -10.09
CA THR A 74 -16.48 -20.98 -8.88
C THR A 74 -15.65 -20.90 -7.60
N ARG A 75 -14.39 -20.47 -7.68
CA ARG A 75 -13.56 -20.31 -6.49
C ARG A 75 -14.16 -19.28 -5.53
N PRO A 76 -14.12 -19.51 -4.21
CA PRO A 76 -14.54 -18.49 -3.26
C PRO A 76 -13.72 -17.21 -3.45
N ARG A 77 -14.41 -16.07 -3.47
CA ARG A 77 -13.78 -14.75 -3.66
C ARG A 77 -13.40 -14.14 -2.33
N THR A 78 -12.24 -13.51 -2.28
CA THR A 78 -11.81 -12.73 -1.12
C THR A 78 -11.13 -11.43 -1.58
N TYR A 79 -11.22 -10.42 -0.72
CA TYR A 79 -10.65 -9.11 -0.96
C TYR A 79 -9.67 -8.78 0.16
N VAL A 80 -8.42 -8.50 -0.18
CA VAL A 80 -7.38 -8.07 0.76
C VAL A 80 -7.10 -6.60 0.45
N LEU A 81 -7.41 -5.75 1.40
CA LEU A 81 -7.25 -4.29 1.27
C LEU A 81 -6.03 -3.82 2.05
N ASP A 82 -5.12 -3.18 1.34
CA ASP A 82 -4.04 -2.39 1.91
C ASP A 82 -4.38 -0.89 1.87
N MET A 83 -3.81 -0.14 2.79
CA MET A 83 -3.89 1.30 2.77
C MET A 83 -2.93 1.84 1.71
N PHE A 84 -3.43 2.72 0.81
CA PHE A 84 -2.55 3.26 -0.24
C PHE A 84 -1.52 4.24 0.32
N PRO A 85 -0.29 4.27 -0.23
CA PRO A 85 0.71 5.26 0.15
C PRO A 85 0.42 6.62 -0.47
N TYR A 86 0.99 7.67 0.13
CA TYR A 86 1.10 8.99 -0.50
C TYR A 86 2.30 9.00 -1.46
N PRO A 87 2.18 9.56 -2.68
CA PRO A 87 3.29 9.67 -3.61
C PRO A 87 4.17 10.90 -3.33
N SER A 88 4.57 11.10 -2.08
CA SER A 88 5.37 12.25 -1.62
C SER A 88 6.88 12.01 -1.66
N GLY A 89 7.31 10.81 -1.98
CA GLY A 89 8.69 10.35 -2.06
C GLY A 89 8.76 8.86 -2.30
N ASP A 90 9.93 8.24 -2.13
CA ASP A 90 10.08 6.79 -2.25
C ASP A 90 9.58 6.07 -1.00
N LEU A 91 9.45 4.73 -1.11
CA LEU A 91 9.04 3.86 -0.01
C LEU A 91 10.16 3.73 1.02
N HIS A 92 9.79 3.53 2.26
CA HIS A 92 10.72 3.24 3.36
C HIS A 92 10.35 1.93 4.08
N MET A 93 11.16 1.50 5.04
CA MET A 93 10.97 0.22 5.74
C MET A 93 9.60 0.07 6.41
N GLY A 94 8.99 1.16 6.89
CA GLY A 94 7.63 1.11 7.44
C GLY A 94 6.58 0.71 6.40
N HIS A 95 6.74 1.13 5.15
CA HIS A 95 5.90 0.65 4.06
C HIS A 95 6.14 -0.85 3.80
N ALA A 96 7.40 -1.29 3.79
CA ALA A 96 7.73 -2.70 3.59
C ALA A 96 7.08 -3.60 4.65
N GLU A 97 7.11 -3.19 5.92
CA GLU A 97 6.48 -3.91 7.03
C GLU A 97 4.96 -4.02 6.83
N ALA A 98 4.29 -2.88 6.60
CA ALA A 98 2.83 -2.85 6.47
C ALA A 98 2.33 -3.73 5.30
N TYR A 99 2.93 -3.59 4.13
CA TYR A 99 2.50 -4.32 2.94
C TYR A 99 2.92 -5.80 2.95
N ALA A 100 4.03 -6.16 3.62
CA ALA A 100 4.43 -7.55 3.75
C ALA A 100 3.43 -8.38 4.55
N VAL A 101 2.80 -7.80 5.58
CA VAL A 101 1.79 -8.49 6.39
C VAL A 101 0.55 -8.80 5.55
N ALA A 102 0.04 -7.83 4.81
CA ALA A 102 -1.13 -8.05 3.95
C ALA A 102 -0.80 -8.97 2.76
N ASP A 103 0.40 -8.89 2.20
CA ASP A 103 0.87 -9.80 1.16
C ASP A 103 0.91 -11.26 1.66
N ALA A 104 1.36 -11.49 2.88
CA ALA A 104 1.33 -12.82 3.48
C ALA A 104 -0.10 -13.38 3.58
N ILE A 105 -1.07 -12.54 3.96
CA ILE A 105 -2.48 -12.90 4.02
C ILE A 105 -3.04 -13.20 2.62
N ALA A 106 -2.74 -12.34 1.64
CA ALA A 106 -3.17 -12.52 0.26
C ALA A 106 -2.64 -13.84 -0.33
N ARG A 107 -1.34 -14.11 -0.13
CA ARG A 107 -0.71 -15.37 -0.56
C ARG A 107 -1.28 -16.59 0.14
N TYR A 108 -1.59 -16.49 1.42
CA TYR A 108 -2.24 -17.57 2.15
C TYR A 108 -3.59 -17.94 1.51
N TYR A 109 -4.45 -16.96 1.23
CA TYR A 109 -5.73 -17.22 0.58
C TYR A 109 -5.56 -17.72 -0.86
N PHE A 110 -4.61 -17.16 -1.60
CA PHE A 110 -4.29 -17.63 -2.95
C PHE A 110 -3.87 -19.11 -2.94
N GLN A 111 -2.98 -19.52 -2.02
CA GLN A 111 -2.55 -20.91 -1.89
C GLN A 111 -3.66 -21.85 -1.40
N ARG A 112 -4.70 -21.30 -0.77
CA ARG A 112 -5.91 -22.04 -0.40
C ARG A 112 -6.89 -22.19 -1.55
N GLY A 113 -6.55 -21.73 -2.75
CA GLY A 113 -7.36 -21.85 -3.95
C GLY A 113 -8.49 -20.81 -4.07
N LEU A 114 -8.41 -19.67 -3.36
CA LEU A 114 -9.38 -18.60 -3.50
C LEU A 114 -9.04 -17.70 -4.71
N ASN A 115 -10.06 -17.06 -5.26
CA ASN A 115 -9.90 -15.94 -6.18
C ASN A 115 -9.68 -14.68 -5.34
N VAL A 116 -8.43 -14.20 -5.29
CA VAL A 116 -8.01 -13.12 -4.40
C VAL A 116 -7.89 -11.82 -5.18
N LEU A 117 -8.64 -10.81 -4.78
CA LEU A 117 -8.44 -9.44 -5.22
C LEU A 117 -7.56 -8.71 -4.19
N HIS A 118 -6.32 -8.41 -4.57
CA HIS A 118 -5.35 -7.65 -3.77
C HIS A 118 -4.85 -6.46 -4.60
N PRO A 119 -5.63 -5.37 -4.68
CA PRO A 119 -5.28 -4.19 -5.46
C PRO A 119 -4.31 -3.28 -4.72
N ILE A 120 -3.68 -2.37 -5.46
CA ILE A 120 -2.90 -1.27 -4.92
C ILE A 120 -3.30 0.05 -5.57
N GLY A 121 -3.07 1.15 -4.90
CA GLY A 121 -3.30 2.49 -5.42
C GLY A 121 -2.43 3.52 -4.73
N TRP A 122 -2.69 4.80 -5.06
CA TRP A 122 -2.01 5.94 -4.46
C TRP A 122 -3.02 6.99 -4.05
N ASP A 123 -2.90 7.49 -2.82
CA ASP A 123 -3.60 8.69 -2.37
C ASP A 123 -2.82 9.92 -2.85
N ALA A 124 -3.19 10.39 -4.04
CA ALA A 124 -2.32 11.21 -4.87
C ALA A 124 -2.65 12.71 -4.85
N PHE A 125 -3.67 13.13 -4.10
CA PHE A 125 -3.94 14.54 -3.83
C PHE A 125 -3.32 14.99 -2.51
N GLY A 126 -3.00 16.28 -2.41
CA GLY A 126 -2.72 16.93 -1.14
C GLY A 126 -1.50 17.83 -1.11
N LEU A 127 -1.45 18.65 -0.07
CA LEU A 127 -0.40 19.65 0.19
C LEU A 127 1.04 19.09 0.19
N PRO A 128 1.33 17.86 0.66
CA PRO A 128 2.70 17.36 0.63
C PRO A 128 3.30 17.30 -0.78
N ALA A 129 2.53 16.79 -1.75
CA ALA A 129 2.98 16.73 -3.14
C ALA A 129 3.06 18.12 -3.79
N GLU A 130 2.06 18.98 -3.53
CA GLU A 130 2.03 20.35 -4.01
C GLU A 130 3.20 21.17 -3.49
N ASN A 131 3.47 21.13 -2.18
CA ASN A 131 4.59 21.82 -1.56
C ASN A 131 5.96 21.29 -2.05
N ALA A 132 6.07 20.00 -2.32
CA ALA A 132 7.28 19.42 -2.88
C ALA A 132 7.52 19.91 -4.32
N ALA A 133 6.46 19.96 -5.13
CA ALA A 133 6.51 20.46 -6.49
C ALA A 133 6.89 21.96 -6.55
N ILE A 134 6.31 22.78 -5.66
CA ILE A 134 6.66 24.20 -5.54
C ILE A 134 8.14 24.37 -5.18
N ARG A 135 8.67 23.62 -4.21
CA ARG A 135 10.09 23.67 -3.83
C ARG A 135 11.02 23.19 -4.94
N GLY A 136 10.57 22.25 -5.75
CA GLY A 136 11.31 21.69 -6.87
C GLY A 136 11.10 22.43 -8.20
N ASP A 137 10.39 23.55 -8.21
CA ASP A 137 10.01 24.31 -9.42
C ASP A 137 9.45 23.40 -10.52
N SER A 138 8.52 22.54 -10.15
CA SER A 138 7.90 21.55 -11.04
C SER A 138 6.38 21.60 -10.93
N HIS A 139 5.68 21.04 -11.93
CA HIS A 139 4.23 20.92 -11.86
C HIS A 139 3.84 19.80 -10.89
N PRO A 140 2.84 19.98 -9.99
CA PRO A 140 2.42 18.96 -9.04
C PRO A 140 2.05 17.61 -9.67
N ALA A 141 1.43 17.61 -10.85
CA ALA A 141 1.11 16.36 -11.55
C ALA A 141 2.37 15.58 -11.94
N ASP A 142 3.38 16.26 -12.53
CA ASP A 142 4.61 15.61 -12.96
C ASP A 142 5.37 15.02 -11.78
N TRP A 143 5.44 15.76 -10.68
CA TRP A 143 6.01 15.28 -9.43
C TRP A 143 5.28 14.03 -8.92
N THR A 144 3.95 14.09 -8.86
CA THR A 144 3.10 13.03 -8.34
C THR A 144 3.24 11.75 -9.16
N TYR A 145 3.05 11.82 -10.48
CA TYR A 145 3.14 10.63 -11.34
C TYR A 145 4.55 10.03 -11.37
N LYS A 146 5.60 10.85 -11.33
CA LYS A 146 6.97 10.37 -11.21
C LYS A 146 7.19 9.57 -9.93
N ASN A 147 6.69 10.06 -8.79
CA ASN A 147 6.81 9.34 -7.52
C ASN A 147 5.97 8.05 -7.51
N ILE A 148 4.79 8.05 -8.13
CA ILE A 148 3.96 6.84 -8.29
C ILE A 148 4.74 5.76 -9.02
N GLU A 149 5.40 6.07 -10.13
CA GLU A 149 6.19 5.09 -10.88
C GLU A 149 7.43 4.61 -10.09
N THR A 150 8.08 5.51 -9.35
CA THR A 150 9.19 5.14 -8.45
C THR A 150 8.72 4.16 -7.37
N GLN A 151 7.62 4.46 -6.70
CA GLN A 151 7.05 3.59 -5.67
C GLN A 151 6.54 2.27 -6.26
N ALA A 152 5.92 2.30 -7.45
CA ALA A 152 5.50 1.09 -8.14
C ALA A 152 6.68 0.16 -8.45
N ALA A 153 7.81 0.72 -8.88
CA ALA A 153 9.03 -0.04 -9.10
C ALA A 153 9.56 -0.66 -7.79
N SER A 154 9.52 0.08 -6.68
CA SER A 154 9.92 -0.41 -5.36
C SER A 154 8.99 -1.53 -4.88
N PHE A 155 7.66 -1.40 -5.02
CA PHE A 155 6.71 -2.47 -4.71
C PHE A 155 6.93 -3.74 -5.54
N ARG A 156 7.24 -3.59 -6.82
CA ARG A 156 7.58 -4.75 -7.68
C ARG A 156 8.83 -5.44 -7.19
N ARG A 157 9.84 -4.70 -6.72
CA ARG A 157 11.05 -5.29 -6.12
C ARG A 157 10.79 -6.02 -4.81
N TYR A 158 9.78 -5.63 -4.03
CA TYR A 158 9.31 -6.40 -2.87
C TYR A 158 8.58 -7.68 -3.28
N ALA A 159 8.30 -7.85 -4.56
CA ALA A 159 7.59 -9.01 -5.12
C ALA A 159 6.19 -9.22 -4.53
N LEU A 160 5.51 -8.13 -4.13
CA LEU A 160 4.19 -8.20 -3.55
C LEU A 160 3.16 -8.73 -4.55
N SER A 161 2.18 -9.49 -4.05
CA SER A 161 1.15 -10.16 -4.84
C SER A 161 -0.01 -9.24 -5.21
N PHE A 162 0.28 -8.00 -5.58
CA PHE A 162 -0.74 -7.08 -6.04
C PHE A 162 -1.28 -7.44 -7.42
N ASP A 163 -2.57 -7.23 -7.62
CA ASP A 163 -3.18 -7.21 -8.94
C ASP A 163 -2.89 -5.87 -9.63
N TRP A 164 -1.81 -5.81 -10.37
CA TRP A 164 -1.35 -4.61 -11.07
C TRP A 164 -2.29 -4.14 -12.18
N THR A 165 -3.23 -4.98 -12.62
CA THR A 165 -4.24 -4.59 -13.61
C THR A 165 -5.32 -3.71 -13.01
N ARG A 166 -5.41 -3.67 -11.68
CA ARG A 166 -6.43 -2.93 -10.92
C ARG A 166 -5.83 -1.84 -10.05
N ARG A 167 -4.67 -1.33 -10.45
CA ARG A 167 -4.08 -0.17 -9.78
C ARG A 167 -4.90 1.08 -10.06
N LEU A 168 -4.93 2.01 -9.09
CA LEU A 168 -5.62 3.29 -9.21
C LEU A 168 -4.80 4.42 -8.59
N GLN A 169 -5.08 5.64 -9.05
CA GLN A 169 -4.59 6.88 -8.45
C GLN A 169 -5.79 7.78 -8.15
N THR A 170 -5.86 8.31 -6.93
CA THR A 170 -7.01 9.14 -6.54
C THR A 170 -7.10 10.46 -7.29
N CYS A 171 -5.97 10.91 -7.89
CA CYS A 171 -5.92 12.10 -8.74
C CYS A 171 -6.35 11.88 -10.19
N ASP A 172 -6.63 10.66 -10.61
CA ASP A 172 -7.10 10.39 -11.96
C ASP A 172 -8.56 10.85 -12.14
N PRO A 173 -8.93 11.43 -13.29
CA PRO A 173 -10.30 11.88 -13.56
C PRO A 173 -11.33 10.76 -13.41
N ASP A 174 -10.99 9.54 -13.79
CA ASP A 174 -11.87 8.39 -13.66
C ASP A 174 -12.15 8.00 -12.20
N TYR A 175 -11.25 8.34 -11.28
CA TYR A 175 -11.45 8.14 -9.86
C TYR A 175 -12.20 9.33 -9.23
N TYR A 176 -11.70 10.56 -9.32
CA TYR A 176 -12.26 11.69 -8.57
C TYR A 176 -13.62 12.14 -9.08
N ARG A 177 -14.04 11.82 -10.31
CA ARG A 177 -15.39 12.08 -10.80
C ARG A 177 -16.47 11.51 -9.87
N TRP A 178 -16.21 10.39 -9.22
CA TRP A 178 -17.15 9.80 -8.27
C TRP A 178 -17.28 10.59 -6.98
N THR A 179 -16.18 11.15 -6.49
CA THR A 179 -16.19 12.09 -5.36
C THR A 179 -16.96 13.35 -5.71
N GLN A 180 -16.75 13.90 -6.90
CA GLN A 180 -17.52 15.05 -7.40
C GLN A 180 -19.02 14.73 -7.54
N TRP A 181 -19.34 13.56 -8.07
CA TRP A 181 -20.72 13.11 -8.17
C TRP A 181 -21.38 13.00 -6.78
N LEU A 182 -20.71 12.39 -5.81
CA LEU A 182 -21.21 12.28 -4.43
C LEU A 182 -21.42 13.66 -3.81
N PHE A 183 -20.45 14.58 -3.98
CA PHE A 183 -20.56 15.95 -3.49
C PHE A 183 -21.81 16.65 -4.04
N LEU A 184 -22.07 16.55 -5.36
CA LEU A 184 -23.25 17.14 -5.97
C LEU A 184 -24.54 16.54 -5.40
N ARG A 185 -24.59 15.24 -5.11
CA ARG A 185 -25.74 14.62 -4.45
C ARG A 185 -25.98 15.13 -3.05
N LEU A 186 -24.91 15.41 -2.29
CA LEU A 186 -25.00 16.03 -0.97
C LEU A 186 -25.47 17.50 -1.08
N TYR A 187 -24.96 18.22 -2.07
CA TYR A 187 -25.37 19.60 -2.34
C TYR A 187 -26.84 19.71 -2.70
N ASP A 188 -27.33 18.88 -3.62
CA ASP A 188 -28.74 18.84 -4.05
C ASP A 188 -29.69 18.56 -2.87
N ARG A 189 -29.22 17.86 -1.85
CA ARG A 189 -29.99 17.57 -0.64
C ARG A 189 -29.81 18.60 0.47
N GLY A 190 -29.10 19.70 0.22
CA GLY A 190 -28.81 20.74 1.21
C GLY A 190 -27.87 20.31 2.35
N LEU A 191 -27.20 19.15 2.22
CA LEU A 191 -26.22 18.65 3.20
C LEU A 191 -24.86 19.32 3.04
N ALA A 192 -24.52 19.77 1.84
CA ALA A 192 -23.34 20.58 1.56
C ALA A 192 -23.78 22.00 1.17
N TYR A 193 -23.14 23.00 1.73
CA TYR A 193 -23.45 24.41 1.46
C TYR A 193 -22.19 25.28 1.49
N ARG A 194 -22.24 26.40 0.79
CA ARG A 194 -21.14 27.36 0.82
C ARG A 194 -21.18 28.19 2.09
N GLY A 195 -20.14 28.11 2.91
CA GLY A 195 -19.97 28.88 4.13
C GLY A 195 -18.74 29.79 4.07
N ASN A 196 -18.73 30.89 4.84
CA ASN A 196 -17.54 31.72 5.01
C ASN A 196 -16.66 31.10 6.12
N SER A 197 -15.37 30.94 5.90
CA SER A 197 -14.42 30.34 6.84
C SER A 197 -14.11 31.17 8.09
N GLY A 198 -14.74 32.33 8.25
CA GLY A 198 -14.41 33.31 9.29
C GLY A 198 -15.14 33.21 10.62
N SER A 199 -16.07 32.27 10.85
CA SER A 199 -16.72 32.14 12.16
C SER A 199 -16.36 30.84 12.87
N ARG A 200 -15.70 30.94 14.02
CA ARG A 200 -15.31 29.82 14.88
C ARG A 200 -16.47 29.00 15.49
N ASP A 201 -17.73 29.38 15.25
CA ASP A 201 -18.89 28.86 15.97
C ASP A 201 -19.93 28.17 15.08
N ARG A 202 -19.56 27.62 13.93
CA ARG A 202 -20.54 26.89 13.11
C ARG A 202 -20.66 25.44 13.55
N VAL A 203 -21.75 25.18 14.23
CA VAL A 203 -22.24 23.82 14.49
C VAL A 203 -22.94 23.32 13.24
N CYS A 204 -22.52 22.18 12.70
CA CYS A 204 -23.28 21.50 11.66
C CYS A 204 -24.68 21.19 12.20
N GLY A 205 -25.72 21.77 11.59
CA GLY A 205 -27.10 21.61 12.05
C GLY A 205 -27.58 20.16 12.06
N ALA A 206 -27.01 19.31 11.20
CA ALA A 206 -27.38 17.89 11.09
C ALA A 206 -26.72 17.01 12.16
N CYS A 207 -25.49 17.29 12.59
CA CYS A 207 -24.76 16.43 13.54
C CYS A 207 -24.40 17.10 14.86
N LYS A 208 -24.70 18.39 15.05
CA LYS A 208 -24.29 19.20 16.22
C LYS A 208 -22.79 19.12 16.54
N ALA A 209 -21.97 18.65 15.62
CA ALA A 209 -20.52 18.58 15.77
C ALA A 209 -19.87 19.89 15.31
N ARG A 210 -18.86 20.36 16.04
CA ARG A 210 -18.03 21.48 15.59
C ARG A 210 -17.16 21.02 14.43
N CYS A 211 -17.44 21.54 13.25
CA CYS A 211 -16.50 21.36 12.12
C CYS A 211 -15.26 22.21 12.40
N ASN A 212 -14.18 21.58 12.75
CA ASN A 212 -12.89 22.23 12.92
C ASN A 212 -12.36 22.63 11.54
N SER A 213 -12.52 23.90 11.17
CA SER A 213 -12.05 24.47 9.91
C SER A 213 -10.57 24.85 10.00
N SER A 214 -9.71 23.94 10.43
CA SER A 214 -8.26 24.09 10.36
C SER A 214 -7.70 23.25 9.21
N VAL A 215 -8.17 23.52 8.00
CA VAL A 215 -7.43 23.20 6.79
C VAL A 215 -7.18 24.55 6.12
N GLN A 216 -6.01 25.13 6.41
CA GLN A 216 -5.39 26.16 5.58
C GLN A 216 -4.68 25.51 4.43
#